data_8d3401a45b9ec05e3d69bacde02b0698
#
_entry.id   8d3401a45b9ec05e3d69bacde02b0698
#
_cell.length_a   1.000
_cell.length_b   1.000
_cell.length_c   1.000
_cell.angle_alpha   90.00
_cell.angle_beta   90.00
_cell.angle_gamma   90.00
#
_symmetry.space_group_name_H-M   'P 1'
#
loop_
_entity.id
_entity.type
_entity.pdbx_description
1 polymer ?
#
loop_
_entity_poly.entity_id
_entity_poly.type
_entity_poly.pdbx_seq_one_letter_code
_entity_poly.pdbx_strand_id
1 'polypeptide(L)'
;MKFEPWTTAYSWLGKRIERFLPEFEELHTNLRRAGIGITFKAYVAFMFLIAIIAFIAAFILSFIMIPLITRTNFLSVNNFLISFMLAGLSTIMTLLLTYAYPGMKANNRKIPIENNLPYISSFLTLLSGSNVPPSMIMNSLARIDTLKEVRQEFSNIIRDVEVFGEDLMNAITTNAKYTPNDKLRELLIGYVATIRTGGNPTEYLKVQSESITKERLGKLDMMLESLSAIAEIYVMILVAMPLLFVVLFATLGMIGGSGMNANLYLYLLTYAGIPIMGAIMMVLLSTMEK
;
A
#
# COMPACT_ATOMS: atom_id res chain seq x y z
N MET A 1 -1.57 28.11 -20.23
CA MET A 1 -0.49 27.10 -20.31
C MET A 1 -0.20 26.64 -18.89
N LYS A 2 -0.65 25.43 -18.51
CA LYS A 2 -0.24 24.83 -17.23
C LYS A 2 1.23 24.43 -17.37
N PHE A 3 2.06 24.97 -16.51
CA PHE A 3 3.48 24.59 -16.42
C PHE A 3 3.52 23.12 -15.97
N GLU A 4 3.79 22.21 -16.90
CA GLU A 4 3.95 20.79 -16.60
C GLU A 4 5.45 20.50 -16.49
N PRO A 5 5.99 20.36 -15.28
CA PRO A 5 7.44 20.26 -15.05
C PRO A 5 8.10 19.05 -15.75
N TRP A 6 7.30 18.04 -16.11
CA TRP A 6 7.77 16.85 -16.83
C TRP A 6 8.02 17.08 -18.32
N THR A 7 7.30 18.02 -18.97
CA THR A 7 7.53 18.34 -20.38
C THR A 7 8.82 19.14 -20.58
N THR A 8 9.14 20.02 -19.66
CA THR A 8 10.42 20.77 -19.66
C THR A 8 11.61 19.87 -19.34
N ALA A 9 11.45 18.90 -18.42
CA ALA A 9 12.47 17.90 -18.13
C ALA A 9 12.80 17.03 -19.36
N TYR A 10 11.79 16.63 -20.12
CA TYR A 10 11.97 15.81 -21.31
C TYR A 10 12.64 16.58 -22.46
N SER A 11 12.33 17.87 -22.65
CA SER A 11 12.95 18.67 -23.72
C SER A 11 14.46 18.87 -23.51
N TRP A 12 14.92 18.85 -22.26
CA TRP A 12 16.32 19.12 -21.89
C TRP A 12 17.18 17.85 -21.81
N LEU A 13 16.65 16.76 -21.25
CA LEU A 13 17.41 15.53 -21.00
C LEU A 13 17.01 14.34 -21.90
N GLY A 14 15.92 14.44 -22.68
CA GLY A 14 15.29 13.30 -23.35
C GLY A 14 16.23 12.48 -24.26
N LYS A 15 17.07 13.12 -25.05
CA LYS A 15 18.02 12.44 -25.95
C LYS A 15 19.14 11.67 -25.24
N ARG A 16 19.54 12.08 -24.03
CA ARG A 16 20.60 11.39 -23.27
C ARG A 16 20.11 10.21 -22.45
N ILE A 17 18.82 10.22 -22.09
CA ILE A 17 18.20 9.22 -21.21
C ILE A 17 17.77 7.95 -21.99
N GLU A 18 17.61 8.03 -23.33
CA GLU A 18 17.21 6.90 -24.16
C GLU A 18 18.13 5.67 -24.03
N ARG A 19 19.38 5.88 -23.63
CA ARG A 19 20.36 4.80 -23.45
C ARG A 19 20.14 3.98 -22.16
N PHE A 20 19.46 4.53 -21.18
CA PHE A 20 19.20 3.90 -19.87
C PHE A 20 17.76 3.34 -19.74
N LEU A 21 16.90 3.59 -20.72
CA LEU A 21 15.50 3.18 -20.70
C LEU A 21 15.24 1.66 -20.53
N PRO A 22 16.06 0.74 -21.11
CA PRO A 22 15.82 -0.70 -20.98
C PRO A 22 15.93 -1.23 -19.53
N GLU A 23 16.72 -0.58 -18.69
CA GLU A 23 16.94 -1.01 -17.30
C GLU A 23 15.73 -0.71 -16.37
N PHE A 24 14.75 0.08 -16.83
CA PHE A 24 13.61 0.54 -16.02
C PHE A 24 12.26 -0.04 -16.46
N GLU A 25 12.21 -1.25 -17.02
CA GLU A 25 10.96 -1.87 -17.51
C GLU A 25 9.94 -2.12 -16.38
N GLU A 26 10.41 -2.48 -15.19
CA GLU A 26 9.56 -2.57 -13.99
C GLU A 26 8.91 -1.23 -13.63
N LEU A 27 9.65 -0.14 -13.77
CA LEU A 27 9.15 1.21 -13.50
C LEU A 27 8.02 1.58 -14.46
N HIS A 28 8.10 1.17 -15.74
CA HIS A 28 7.03 1.36 -16.72
C HIS A 28 5.74 0.66 -16.30
N THR A 29 5.85 -0.59 -15.85
CA THR A 29 4.72 -1.36 -15.35
C THR A 29 4.12 -0.74 -14.08
N ASN A 30 4.96 -0.32 -13.14
CA ASN A 30 4.53 0.29 -11.90
C ASN A 30 3.87 1.67 -12.12
N LEU A 31 4.33 2.46 -13.08
CA LEU A 31 3.70 3.73 -13.46
C LEU A 31 2.27 3.53 -13.99
N ARG A 32 2.07 2.53 -14.86
CA ARG A 32 0.74 2.19 -15.36
C ARG A 32 -0.16 1.67 -14.25
N ARG A 33 0.33 0.78 -13.38
CA ARG A 33 -0.39 0.27 -12.19
C ARG A 33 -0.74 1.38 -11.20
N ALA A 34 0.14 2.36 -11.03
CA ALA A 34 -0.10 3.53 -10.20
C ALA A 34 -1.16 4.49 -10.77
N GLY A 35 -1.59 4.30 -12.02
CA GLY A 35 -2.52 5.19 -12.71
C GLY A 35 -1.94 6.59 -12.92
N ILE A 36 -0.62 6.70 -13.08
CA ILE A 36 0.07 7.96 -13.34
C ILE A 36 0.04 8.20 -14.84
N GLY A 37 -0.74 9.20 -15.28
CA GLY A 37 -0.94 9.54 -16.70
C GLY A 37 0.26 10.23 -17.37
N ILE A 38 1.48 9.98 -16.90
CA ILE A 38 2.72 10.57 -17.44
C ILE A 38 3.42 9.52 -18.29
N THR A 39 3.95 9.94 -19.43
CA THR A 39 4.75 9.05 -20.29
C THR A 39 5.99 8.57 -19.53
N PHE A 40 6.31 7.29 -19.66
CA PHE A 40 7.48 6.67 -19.00
C PHE A 40 8.77 7.48 -19.19
N LYS A 41 9.05 7.91 -20.43
CA LYS A 41 10.22 8.74 -20.76
C LYS A 41 10.23 10.07 -19.99
N ALA A 42 9.07 10.70 -19.84
CA ALA A 42 8.93 11.96 -19.11
C ALA A 42 9.13 11.78 -17.59
N TYR A 43 8.68 10.65 -17.05
CA TYR A 43 8.89 10.34 -15.63
C TYR A 43 10.36 10.09 -15.31
N VAL A 44 11.08 9.34 -16.15
CA VAL A 44 12.52 9.10 -15.98
C VAL A 44 13.29 10.40 -16.09
N ALA A 45 12.95 11.28 -17.06
CA ALA A 45 13.55 12.59 -17.18
C ALA A 45 13.32 13.47 -15.94
N PHE A 46 12.11 13.43 -15.38
CA PHE A 46 11.73 14.12 -14.16
C PHE A 46 12.51 13.60 -12.93
N MET A 47 12.69 12.28 -12.83
CA MET A 47 13.48 11.65 -11.77
C MET A 47 14.93 12.16 -11.76
N PHE A 48 15.58 12.21 -12.93
CA PHE A 48 16.94 12.76 -13.03
C PHE A 48 16.99 14.26 -12.76
N LEU A 49 16.00 15.01 -13.20
CA LEU A 49 15.94 16.46 -12.94
C LEU A 49 15.82 16.74 -11.44
N ILE A 50 14.93 16.04 -10.73
CA ILE A 50 14.80 16.18 -9.26
C ILE A 50 16.11 15.80 -8.56
N ALA A 51 16.78 14.73 -9.01
CA ALA A 51 18.06 14.31 -8.44
C ALA A 51 19.14 15.39 -8.59
N ILE A 52 19.21 16.07 -9.74
CA ILE A 52 20.15 17.17 -9.97
C ILE A 52 19.81 18.37 -9.07
N ILE A 53 18.53 18.72 -8.96
CA ILE A 53 18.08 19.81 -8.07
C ILE A 53 18.40 19.48 -6.61
N ALA A 54 18.14 18.24 -6.18
CA ALA A 54 18.44 17.78 -4.83
C ALA A 54 19.95 17.82 -4.53
N PHE A 55 20.80 17.43 -5.50
CA PHE A 55 22.24 17.55 -5.38
C PHE A 55 22.69 18.99 -5.14
N ILE A 56 22.24 19.91 -5.99
CA ILE A 56 22.61 21.32 -5.91
C ILE A 56 22.12 21.94 -4.60
N ALA A 57 20.86 21.67 -4.24
CA ALA A 57 20.26 22.20 -3.01
C ALA A 57 20.97 21.66 -1.75
N ALA A 58 21.23 20.35 -1.70
CA ALA A 58 21.94 19.73 -0.58
C ALA A 58 23.39 20.19 -0.49
N PHE A 59 24.07 20.38 -1.63
CA PHE A 59 25.42 20.91 -1.69
C PHE A 59 25.49 22.34 -1.15
N ILE A 60 24.63 23.24 -1.60
CA ILE A 60 24.57 24.62 -1.14
C ILE A 60 24.24 24.67 0.35
N LEU A 61 23.23 23.91 0.78
CA LEU A 61 22.79 23.90 2.18
C LEU A 61 23.90 23.38 3.12
N SER A 62 24.53 22.26 2.77
CA SER A 62 25.61 21.67 3.57
C SER A 62 26.87 22.56 3.55
N PHE A 63 27.20 23.18 2.41
CA PHE A 63 28.35 24.08 2.28
C PHE A 63 28.22 25.33 3.16
N ILE A 64 27.00 25.82 3.39
CA ILE A 64 26.72 26.96 4.27
C ILE A 64 26.60 26.51 5.73
N MET A 65 25.90 25.40 6.02
CA MET A 65 25.60 24.97 7.38
C MET A 65 26.79 24.36 8.12
N ILE A 66 27.66 23.60 7.43
CA ILE A 66 28.79 22.93 8.09
C ILE A 66 29.75 23.95 8.72
N PRO A 67 30.27 24.97 8.03
CA PRO A 67 31.17 25.93 8.65
C PRO A 67 30.51 26.79 9.73
N LEU A 68 29.19 27.03 9.63
CA LEU A 68 28.43 27.75 10.65
C LEU A 68 28.35 26.97 11.99
N ILE A 69 28.19 25.65 11.90
CA ILE A 69 28.08 24.76 13.07
C ILE A 69 29.47 24.44 13.66
N THR A 70 30.43 24.14 12.79
CA THR A 70 31.79 23.71 13.21
C THR A 70 32.75 24.86 13.46
N ARG A 71 32.34 26.10 13.18
CA ARG A 71 33.18 27.32 13.25
C ARG A 71 34.48 27.20 12.47
N THR A 72 34.48 26.44 11.39
CA THR A 72 35.62 26.25 10.49
C THR A 72 35.57 27.26 9.33
N ASN A 73 36.71 27.44 8.64
CA ASN A 73 36.77 28.33 7.47
C ASN A 73 35.92 27.77 6.32
N PHE A 74 35.11 28.62 5.65
CA PHE A 74 34.24 28.26 4.53
C PHE A 74 35.00 27.59 3.38
N LEU A 75 36.24 27.96 3.12
CA LEU A 75 37.10 27.48 2.02
C LEU A 75 37.98 26.29 2.41
N SER A 76 37.74 25.62 3.53
CA SER A 76 38.53 24.43 3.87
C SER A 76 38.20 23.25 2.97
N VAL A 77 39.21 22.53 2.50
CA VAL A 77 39.07 21.34 1.65
C VAL A 77 38.17 20.27 2.33
N ASN A 78 38.25 20.16 3.65
CA ASN A 78 37.41 19.25 4.42
C ASN A 78 35.92 19.59 4.31
N ASN A 79 35.55 20.89 4.39
CA ASN A 79 34.16 21.30 4.26
C ASN A 79 33.60 21.00 2.87
N PHE A 80 34.41 21.20 1.83
CA PHE A 80 34.02 20.87 0.46
C PHE A 80 33.79 19.36 0.28
N LEU A 81 34.69 18.51 0.78
CA LEU A 81 34.58 17.05 0.70
C LEU A 81 33.34 16.53 1.45
N ILE A 82 33.09 17.01 2.67
CA ILE A 82 31.93 16.61 3.47
C ILE A 82 30.64 17.06 2.79
N SER A 83 30.57 18.30 2.29
CA SER A 83 29.41 18.81 1.57
C SER A 83 29.13 18.03 0.29
N PHE A 84 30.17 17.64 -0.44
CA PHE A 84 30.05 16.82 -1.64
C PHE A 84 29.55 15.40 -1.33
N MET A 85 30.05 14.76 -0.26
CA MET A 85 29.57 13.46 0.21
C MET A 85 28.09 13.52 0.63
N LEU A 86 27.68 14.53 1.40
CA LEU A 86 26.30 14.71 1.83
C LEU A 86 25.36 14.96 0.65
N ALA A 87 25.79 15.78 -0.31
CA ALA A 87 25.04 16.01 -1.54
C ALA A 87 24.89 14.71 -2.36
N GLY A 88 25.95 13.90 -2.47
CA GLY A 88 25.88 12.58 -3.11
C GLY A 88 24.90 11.62 -2.44
N LEU A 89 24.96 11.53 -1.10
CA LEU A 89 24.01 10.71 -0.33
C LEU A 89 22.55 11.18 -0.52
N SER A 90 22.32 12.48 -0.47
CA SER A 90 20.96 13.03 -0.68
C SER A 90 20.44 12.72 -2.09
N THR A 91 21.30 12.76 -3.09
CA THR A 91 20.94 12.43 -4.49
C THR A 91 20.55 10.97 -4.63
N ILE A 92 21.33 10.05 -4.05
CA ILE A 92 21.01 8.61 -4.05
C ILE A 92 19.67 8.39 -3.36
N MET A 93 19.46 8.98 -2.19
CA MET A 93 18.20 8.87 -1.46
C MET A 93 17.01 9.40 -2.25
N THR A 94 17.15 10.53 -2.93
CA THR A 94 16.13 11.12 -3.79
C THR A 94 15.80 10.22 -4.98
N LEU A 95 16.80 9.63 -5.62
CA LEU A 95 16.61 8.67 -6.72
C LEU A 95 15.85 7.43 -6.24
N LEU A 96 16.23 6.85 -5.09
CA LEU A 96 15.56 5.69 -4.52
C LEU A 96 14.10 6.00 -4.18
N LEU A 97 13.82 7.13 -3.53
CA LEU A 97 12.46 7.53 -3.19
C LEU A 97 11.60 7.77 -4.43
N THR A 98 12.14 8.44 -5.44
CA THR A 98 11.42 8.73 -6.69
C THR A 98 11.19 7.44 -7.49
N TYR A 99 12.13 6.49 -7.46
CA TYR A 99 11.96 5.17 -8.07
C TYR A 99 10.90 4.30 -7.36
N ALA A 100 10.89 4.31 -6.02
CA ALA A 100 9.95 3.53 -5.22
C ALA A 100 8.51 4.09 -5.23
N TYR A 101 8.35 5.40 -5.46
CA TYR A 101 7.06 6.09 -5.38
C TYR A 101 5.93 5.48 -6.23
N PRO A 102 6.13 5.14 -7.53
CA PRO A 102 5.09 4.51 -8.34
C PRO A 102 4.67 3.14 -7.81
N GLY A 103 5.63 2.34 -7.32
CA GLY A 103 5.34 1.05 -6.70
C GLY A 103 4.49 1.18 -5.45
N MET A 104 4.82 2.11 -4.56
CA MET A 104 4.03 2.41 -3.36
C MET A 104 2.62 2.88 -3.72
N LYS A 105 2.50 3.77 -4.71
CA LYS A 105 1.19 4.26 -5.16
C LYS A 105 0.35 3.15 -5.81
N ALA A 106 0.96 2.25 -6.58
CA ALA A 106 0.29 1.08 -7.15
C ALA A 106 -0.23 0.16 -6.04
N ASN A 107 0.57 -0.09 -5.01
CA ASN A 107 0.19 -0.91 -3.87
C ASN A 107 -0.96 -0.28 -3.06
N ASN A 108 -0.94 1.04 -2.86
CA ASN A 108 -2.03 1.76 -2.18
C ASN A 108 -3.37 1.67 -2.95
N ARG A 109 -3.34 1.48 -4.28
CA ARG A 109 -4.55 1.26 -5.10
C ARG A 109 -5.04 -0.19 -5.04
N LYS A 110 -4.16 -1.15 -4.73
CA LYS A 110 -4.50 -2.58 -4.65
C LYS A 110 -5.56 -2.85 -3.58
N ILE A 111 -5.40 -2.27 -2.39
CA ILE A 111 -6.26 -2.52 -1.22
C ILE A 111 -7.72 -2.09 -1.46
N PRO A 112 -8.02 -0.86 -1.92
CA PRO A 112 -9.39 -0.46 -2.23
C PRO A 112 -10.06 -1.33 -3.30
N ILE A 113 -9.32 -1.75 -4.33
CA ILE A 113 -9.85 -2.66 -5.35
C ILE A 113 -10.17 -4.02 -4.74
N GLU A 114 -9.25 -4.59 -3.93
CA GLU A 114 -9.45 -5.89 -3.28
C GLU A 114 -10.66 -5.88 -2.34
N ASN A 115 -10.83 -4.83 -1.56
CA ASN A 115 -11.96 -4.70 -0.66
C ASN A 115 -13.32 -4.64 -1.38
N ASN A 116 -13.34 -4.10 -2.59
CA ASN A 116 -14.56 -3.98 -3.40
C ASN A 116 -14.73 -5.12 -4.42
N LEU A 117 -13.79 -6.06 -4.47
CA LEU A 117 -13.81 -7.14 -5.45
C LEU A 117 -15.08 -8.03 -5.37
N PRO A 118 -15.61 -8.39 -4.18
CA PRO A 118 -16.87 -9.13 -4.06
C PRO A 118 -18.05 -8.38 -4.71
N TYR A 119 -18.11 -7.05 -4.51
CA TYR A 119 -19.11 -6.21 -5.14
C TYR A 119 -18.96 -6.18 -6.66
N ILE A 120 -17.74 -5.97 -7.17
CA ILE A 120 -17.45 -5.94 -8.61
C ILE A 120 -17.85 -7.25 -9.28
N SER A 121 -17.43 -8.38 -8.70
CA SER A 121 -17.70 -9.72 -9.26
C SER A 121 -19.19 -10.05 -9.25
N SER A 122 -19.91 -9.71 -8.19
CA SER A 122 -21.37 -9.88 -8.10
C SER A 122 -22.10 -8.99 -9.09
N PHE A 123 -21.66 -7.74 -9.27
CA PHE A 123 -22.25 -6.79 -10.23
C PHE A 123 -22.04 -7.26 -11.67
N LEU A 124 -20.84 -7.73 -12.01
CA LEU A 124 -20.54 -8.35 -13.31
C LEU A 124 -21.42 -9.56 -13.57
N THR A 125 -21.58 -10.44 -12.58
CA THR A 125 -22.41 -11.65 -12.68
C THR A 125 -23.87 -11.28 -12.93
N LEU A 126 -24.41 -10.32 -12.18
CA LEU A 126 -25.80 -9.89 -12.29
C LEU A 126 -26.12 -9.31 -13.69
N LEU A 127 -25.29 -8.42 -14.18
CA LEU A 127 -25.47 -7.80 -15.49
C LEU A 127 -25.27 -8.81 -16.64
N SER A 128 -24.30 -9.69 -16.51
CA SER A 128 -24.06 -10.75 -17.49
C SER A 128 -25.23 -11.72 -17.54
N GLY A 129 -25.86 -12.07 -16.39
CA GLY A 129 -27.04 -12.89 -16.30
C GLY A 129 -28.31 -12.23 -16.88
N SER A 130 -28.34 -10.92 -16.98
CA SER A 130 -29.43 -10.14 -17.57
C SER A 130 -29.29 -9.92 -19.10
N ASN A 131 -28.40 -10.64 -19.76
CA ASN A 131 -28.10 -10.52 -21.20
C ASN A 131 -27.65 -9.09 -21.61
N VAL A 132 -27.07 -8.32 -20.70
CA VAL A 132 -26.51 -6.99 -21.02
C VAL A 132 -25.23 -7.17 -21.83
N PRO A 133 -25.02 -6.43 -22.93
CA PRO A 133 -23.80 -6.50 -23.72
C PRO A 133 -22.56 -6.20 -22.90
N PRO A 134 -21.42 -6.91 -23.11
CA PRO A 134 -20.19 -6.71 -22.36
C PRO A 134 -19.68 -5.24 -22.32
N SER A 135 -19.87 -4.49 -23.41
CA SER A 135 -19.52 -3.06 -23.47
C SER A 135 -20.34 -2.21 -22.48
N MET A 136 -21.62 -2.48 -22.36
CA MET A 136 -22.49 -1.81 -21.40
C MET A 136 -22.14 -2.17 -19.94
N ILE A 137 -21.77 -3.43 -19.68
CA ILE A 137 -21.33 -3.87 -18.37
C ILE A 137 -20.10 -3.08 -17.94
N MET A 138 -19.07 -3.00 -18.78
CA MET A 138 -17.84 -2.25 -18.51
C MET A 138 -18.12 -0.75 -18.33
N ASN A 139 -18.99 -0.18 -19.16
CA ASN A 139 -19.38 1.23 -19.04
C ASN A 139 -20.15 1.54 -17.73
N SER A 140 -20.98 0.61 -17.28
CA SER A 140 -21.70 0.77 -16.01
C SER A 140 -20.73 0.84 -14.83
N LEU A 141 -19.70 -0.02 -14.79
CA LEU A 141 -18.65 0.02 -13.77
C LEU A 141 -17.77 1.27 -13.86
N ALA A 142 -17.52 1.77 -15.08
CA ALA A 142 -16.78 3.01 -15.31
C ALA A 142 -17.49 4.27 -14.79
N ARG A 143 -18.81 4.19 -14.51
CA ARG A 143 -19.63 5.32 -14.03
C ARG A 143 -19.91 5.29 -12.53
N ILE A 144 -19.43 4.30 -11.78
CA ILE A 144 -19.65 4.21 -10.34
C ILE A 144 -18.76 5.23 -9.61
N ASP A 145 -19.36 6.33 -9.16
CA ASP A 145 -18.62 7.41 -8.50
C ASP A 145 -18.09 7.03 -7.11
N THR A 146 -18.79 6.15 -6.40
CA THR A 146 -18.44 5.72 -5.04
C THR A 146 -17.13 4.93 -4.99
N LEU A 147 -16.76 4.23 -6.06
CA LEU A 147 -15.60 3.32 -6.13
C LEU A 147 -14.52 3.89 -7.05
N LYS A 148 -13.88 4.96 -6.64
CA LYS A 148 -12.94 5.75 -7.45
C LYS A 148 -11.84 4.91 -8.14
N GLU A 149 -11.21 3.98 -7.42
CA GLU A 149 -10.13 3.15 -7.97
C GLU A 149 -10.66 2.14 -8.99
N VAL A 150 -11.82 1.54 -8.71
CA VAL A 150 -12.51 0.63 -9.63
C VAL A 150 -12.95 1.37 -10.89
N ARG A 151 -13.60 2.52 -10.71
CA ARG A 151 -14.00 3.38 -11.82
C ARG A 151 -12.84 3.69 -12.76
N GLN A 152 -11.66 3.98 -12.21
CA GLN A 152 -10.47 4.28 -13.02
C GLN A 152 -10.05 3.10 -13.89
N GLU A 153 -10.07 1.86 -13.37
CA GLU A 153 -9.72 0.66 -14.14
C GLU A 153 -10.69 0.46 -15.32
N PHE A 154 -12.00 0.52 -15.05
CA PHE A 154 -13.01 0.34 -16.11
C PHE A 154 -13.10 1.53 -17.07
N SER A 155 -12.87 2.77 -16.60
CA SER A 155 -12.78 3.95 -17.47
C SER A 155 -11.61 3.87 -18.46
N ASN A 156 -10.49 3.27 -18.07
CA ASN A 156 -9.38 3.04 -18.98
C ASN A 156 -9.78 2.08 -20.11
N ILE A 157 -10.51 1.00 -19.78
CA ILE A 157 -11.02 0.04 -20.78
C ILE A 157 -11.95 0.76 -21.76
N ILE A 158 -12.93 1.51 -21.26
CA ILE A 158 -13.90 2.23 -22.10
C ILE A 158 -13.22 3.30 -22.96
N ARG A 159 -12.25 4.04 -22.40
CA ARG A 159 -11.45 5.00 -23.17
C ARG A 159 -10.73 4.32 -24.33
N ASP A 160 -10.12 3.16 -24.11
CA ASP A 160 -9.34 2.47 -25.14
C ASP A 160 -10.27 1.96 -26.27
N VAL A 161 -11.52 1.60 -25.94
CA VAL A 161 -12.55 1.25 -26.92
C VAL A 161 -13.10 2.47 -27.66
N GLU A 162 -13.56 3.50 -26.91
CA GLU A 162 -14.30 4.64 -27.48
C GLU A 162 -13.38 5.67 -28.15
N VAL A 163 -12.17 5.89 -27.60
CA VAL A 163 -11.24 6.93 -28.10
C VAL A 163 -10.23 6.35 -29.08
N PHE A 164 -9.69 5.15 -28.80
CA PHE A 164 -8.65 4.54 -29.64
C PHE A 164 -9.21 3.48 -30.61
N GLY A 165 -10.51 3.14 -30.51
CA GLY A 165 -11.16 2.18 -31.42
C GLY A 165 -10.68 0.74 -31.23
N GLU A 166 -10.11 0.41 -30.07
CA GLU A 166 -9.63 -0.94 -29.77
C GLU A 166 -10.80 -1.92 -29.59
N ASP A 167 -10.63 -3.17 -30.01
CA ASP A 167 -11.59 -4.22 -29.71
C ASP A 167 -11.77 -4.39 -28.20
N LEU A 168 -13.02 -4.52 -27.74
CA LEU A 168 -13.35 -4.60 -26.33
C LEU A 168 -12.57 -5.70 -25.57
N MET A 169 -12.45 -6.90 -26.19
CA MET A 169 -11.76 -8.03 -25.55
C MET A 169 -10.26 -7.77 -25.45
N ASN A 170 -9.69 -7.08 -26.43
CA ASN A 170 -8.29 -6.66 -26.37
C ASN A 170 -8.08 -5.54 -25.36
N ALA A 171 -8.96 -4.54 -25.33
CA ALA A 171 -8.90 -3.46 -24.35
C ALA A 171 -8.99 -3.98 -22.90
N ILE A 172 -9.90 -4.94 -22.63
CA ILE A 172 -9.98 -5.60 -21.32
C ILE A 172 -8.67 -6.32 -21.00
N THR A 173 -8.14 -7.11 -21.93
CA THR A 173 -6.91 -7.90 -21.72
C THR A 173 -5.71 -7.00 -21.48
N THR A 174 -5.58 -5.93 -22.25
CA THR A 174 -4.47 -4.97 -22.16
C THR A 174 -4.51 -4.23 -20.81
N ASN A 175 -5.68 -3.72 -20.42
CA ASN A 175 -5.83 -3.01 -19.15
C ASN A 175 -5.69 -3.94 -17.93
N ALA A 176 -6.20 -5.17 -18.02
CA ALA A 176 -6.05 -6.17 -16.95
C ALA A 176 -4.59 -6.46 -16.60
N LYS A 177 -3.66 -6.45 -17.57
CA LYS A 177 -2.22 -6.62 -17.32
C LYS A 177 -1.63 -5.55 -16.42
N TYR A 178 -2.20 -4.35 -16.45
CA TYR A 178 -1.72 -3.19 -15.71
C TYR A 178 -2.54 -2.88 -14.45
N THR A 179 -3.59 -3.63 -14.17
CA THR A 179 -4.31 -3.48 -12.89
C THR A 179 -3.42 -3.87 -11.71
N PRO A 180 -3.43 -3.10 -10.61
CA PRO A 180 -2.60 -3.39 -9.44
C PRO A 180 -3.08 -4.61 -8.65
N ASN A 181 -4.33 -5.06 -8.82
CA ASN A 181 -4.91 -6.19 -8.11
C ASN A 181 -4.89 -7.46 -8.97
N ASP A 182 -4.20 -8.49 -8.49
CA ASP A 182 -4.02 -9.75 -9.21
C ASP A 182 -5.34 -10.51 -9.43
N LYS A 183 -6.25 -10.48 -8.44
CA LYS A 183 -7.54 -11.17 -8.55
C LYS A 183 -8.48 -10.50 -9.55
N LEU A 184 -8.49 -9.17 -9.60
CA LEU A 184 -9.25 -8.45 -10.63
C LEU A 184 -8.68 -8.76 -12.02
N ARG A 185 -7.35 -8.86 -12.14
CA ARG A 185 -6.69 -9.28 -13.39
C ARG A 185 -7.13 -10.66 -13.83
N GLU A 186 -7.09 -11.64 -12.94
CA GLU A 186 -7.52 -13.02 -13.21
C GLU A 186 -8.99 -13.08 -13.60
N LEU A 187 -9.85 -12.38 -12.88
CA LEU A 187 -11.29 -12.28 -13.18
C LEU A 187 -11.53 -11.74 -14.60
N LEU A 188 -10.87 -10.65 -14.98
CA LEU A 188 -11.04 -10.02 -16.29
C LEU A 188 -10.45 -10.86 -17.42
N ILE A 189 -9.25 -11.44 -17.23
CA ILE A 189 -8.62 -12.30 -18.24
C ILE A 189 -9.43 -13.57 -18.46
N GLY A 190 -9.90 -14.22 -17.39
CA GLY A 190 -10.73 -15.40 -17.48
C GLY A 190 -12.10 -15.12 -18.12
N TYR A 191 -12.70 -13.95 -17.83
CA TYR A 191 -13.91 -13.49 -18.49
C TYR A 191 -13.73 -13.41 -20.02
N VAL A 192 -12.65 -12.75 -20.47
CA VAL A 192 -12.31 -12.65 -21.90
C VAL A 192 -12.04 -14.03 -22.51
N ALA A 193 -11.27 -14.87 -21.80
CA ALA A 193 -10.97 -16.23 -22.28
C ALA A 193 -12.25 -17.06 -22.47
N THR A 194 -13.20 -16.99 -21.53
CA THR A 194 -14.49 -17.68 -21.60
C THR A 194 -15.30 -17.24 -22.82
N ILE A 195 -15.36 -15.93 -23.10
CA ILE A 195 -16.07 -15.41 -24.28
C ILE A 195 -15.39 -15.87 -25.58
N ARG A 196 -14.05 -15.79 -25.65
CA ARG A 196 -13.29 -16.18 -26.84
C ARG A 196 -13.40 -17.67 -27.17
N THR A 197 -13.55 -18.52 -26.16
CA THR A 197 -13.73 -19.96 -26.34
C THR A 197 -15.19 -20.37 -26.57
N GLY A 198 -16.14 -19.39 -26.59
CA GLY A 198 -17.57 -19.66 -26.74
C GLY A 198 -18.23 -20.26 -25.52
N GLY A 199 -17.59 -20.16 -24.34
CA GLY A 199 -18.15 -20.60 -23.06
C GLY A 199 -19.21 -19.64 -22.54
N ASN A 200 -19.83 -20.01 -21.40
CA ASN A 200 -20.83 -19.18 -20.72
C ASN A 200 -20.16 -18.18 -19.75
N PRO A 201 -20.07 -16.88 -20.08
CA PRO A 201 -19.41 -15.89 -19.24
C PRO A 201 -20.17 -15.64 -17.90
N THR A 202 -21.49 -15.83 -17.88
CA THR A 202 -22.31 -15.68 -16.67
C THR A 202 -21.97 -16.76 -15.65
N GLU A 203 -21.85 -18.00 -16.10
CA GLU A 203 -21.47 -19.13 -15.22
C GLU A 203 -20.06 -18.97 -14.68
N TYR A 204 -19.10 -18.56 -15.53
CA TYR A 204 -17.74 -18.24 -15.10
C TYR A 204 -17.74 -17.16 -14.01
N LEU A 205 -18.42 -16.02 -14.26
CA LEU A 205 -18.48 -14.91 -13.31
C LEU A 205 -19.13 -15.32 -11.99
N LYS A 206 -20.19 -16.15 -12.04
CA LYS A 206 -20.89 -16.67 -10.86
C LYS A 206 -19.94 -17.49 -9.99
N VAL A 207 -19.23 -18.46 -10.57
CA VAL A 207 -18.28 -19.31 -9.84
C VAL A 207 -17.17 -18.46 -9.22
N GLN A 208 -16.64 -17.49 -9.97
CA GLN A 208 -15.60 -16.59 -9.47
C GLN A 208 -16.12 -15.68 -8.34
N SER A 209 -17.33 -15.14 -8.49
CA SER A 209 -17.96 -14.29 -7.46
C SER A 209 -18.19 -15.05 -6.15
N GLU A 210 -18.66 -16.29 -6.24
CA GLU A 210 -18.82 -17.17 -5.07
C GLU A 210 -17.47 -17.47 -4.40
N SER A 211 -16.43 -17.74 -5.19
CA SER A 211 -15.07 -17.99 -4.69
C SER A 211 -14.49 -16.76 -3.96
N ILE A 212 -14.60 -15.59 -4.59
CA ILE A 212 -14.13 -14.33 -4.03
C ILE A 212 -14.87 -13.99 -2.73
N THR A 213 -16.19 -14.22 -2.70
CA THR A 213 -17.00 -13.97 -1.51
C THR A 213 -16.66 -14.93 -0.38
N LYS A 214 -16.50 -16.23 -0.67
CA LYS A 214 -16.06 -17.22 0.33
C LYS A 214 -14.69 -16.88 0.91
N GLU A 215 -13.75 -16.47 0.08
CA GLU A 215 -12.43 -16.04 0.57
C GLU A 215 -12.54 -14.81 1.48
N ARG A 216 -13.41 -13.85 1.13
CA ARG A 216 -13.64 -12.67 1.98
C ARG A 216 -14.22 -13.04 3.32
N LEU A 217 -15.23 -13.94 3.34
CA LEU A 217 -15.81 -14.46 4.57
C LEU A 217 -14.77 -15.20 5.41
N GLY A 218 -13.97 -16.08 4.79
CA GLY A 218 -12.90 -16.78 5.50
C GLY A 218 -11.85 -15.84 6.11
N LYS A 219 -11.52 -14.73 5.46
CA LYS A 219 -10.65 -13.69 6.06
C LYS A 219 -11.30 -13.02 7.27
N LEU A 220 -12.62 -12.76 7.21
CA LEU A 220 -13.36 -12.21 8.34
C LEU A 220 -13.43 -13.20 9.50
N ASP A 221 -13.67 -14.47 9.23
CA ASP A 221 -13.71 -15.52 10.25
C ASP A 221 -12.36 -15.66 10.97
N MET A 222 -11.25 -15.68 10.23
CA MET A 222 -9.90 -15.69 10.81
C MET A 222 -9.63 -14.43 11.65
N MET A 223 -10.13 -13.28 11.24
CA MET A 223 -10.01 -12.04 12.03
C MET A 223 -10.81 -12.14 13.32
N LEU A 224 -12.04 -12.66 13.28
CA LEU A 224 -12.87 -12.86 14.47
C LEU A 224 -12.24 -13.88 15.43
N GLU A 225 -11.68 -14.98 14.90
CA GLU A 225 -10.97 -15.99 15.71
C GLU A 225 -9.74 -15.37 16.41
N SER A 226 -8.96 -14.57 15.69
CA SER A 226 -7.81 -13.87 16.28
C SER A 226 -8.23 -12.88 17.38
N LEU A 227 -9.32 -12.14 17.18
CA LEU A 227 -9.88 -11.25 18.20
C LEU A 227 -10.35 -12.02 19.43
N SER A 228 -10.99 -13.19 19.23
CA SER A 228 -11.43 -14.05 20.34
C SER A 228 -10.24 -14.57 21.15
N ALA A 229 -9.19 -15.03 20.48
CA ALA A 229 -7.96 -15.49 21.14
C ALA A 229 -7.30 -14.35 21.97
N ILE A 230 -7.27 -13.13 21.43
CA ILE A 230 -6.74 -11.98 22.15
C ILE A 230 -7.61 -11.65 23.38
N ALA A 231 -8.94 -11.73 23.24
CA ALA A 231 -9.86 -11.49 24.35
C ALA A 231 -9.66 -12.54 25.47
N GLU A 232 -9.42 -13.80 25.12
CA GLU A 232 -9.12 -14.85 26.08
C GLU A 232 -7.80 -14.61 26.82
N ILE A 233 -6.74 -14.24 26.10
CA ILE A 233 -5.45 -13.85 26.69
C ILE A 233 -5.61 -12.63 27.60
N TYR A 234 -6.42 -11.65 27.18
CA TYR A 234 -6.71 -10.46 28.00
C TYR A 234 -7.35 -10.85 29.33
N VAL A 235 -8.39 -11.69 29.31
CA VAL A 235 -9.05 -12.14 30.54
C VAL A 235 -8.09 -12.94 31.42
N MET A 236 -7.27 -13.81 30.84
CA MET A 236 -6.29 -14.61 31.58
C MET A 236 -5.26 -13.72 32.29
N ILE A 237 -4.66 -12.76 31.58
CA ILE A 237 -3.58 -11.91 32.12
C ILE A 237 -4.12 -10.84 33.06
N LEU A 238 -5.22 -10.18 32.71
CA LEU A 238 -5.67 -9.00 33.45
C LEU A 238 -6.65 -9.33 34.58
N VAL A 239 -7.33 -10.48 34.53
CA VAL A 239 -8.32 -10.90 35.52
C VAL A 239 -7.85 -12.12 36.29
N ALA A 240 -7.58 -13.24 35.61
CA ALA A 240 -7.27 -14.50 36.28
C ALA A 240 -5.92 -14.46 37.03
N MET A 241 -4.86 -13.95 36.43
CA MET A 241 -3.55 -13.87 37.07
C MET A 241 -3.54 -12.97 38.33
N PRO A 242 -4.04 -11.72 38.30
CA PRO A 242 -4.10 -10.90 39.52
C PRO A 242 -4.92 -11.56 40.62
N LEU A 243 -6.06 -12.17 40.33
CA LEU A 243 -6.87 -12.89 41.33
C LEU A 243 -6.08 -14.04 41.96
N LEU A 244 -5.37 -14.81 41.16
CA LEU A 244 -4.52 -15.91 41.64
C LEU A 244 -3.40 -15.37 42.58
N PHE A 245 -2.74 -14.27 42.20
CA PHE A 245 -1.73 -13.65 43.03
C PHE A 245 -2.30 -13.08 44.36
N VAL A 246 -3.50 -12.48 44.32
CA VAL A 246 -4.16 -12.01 45.52
C VAL A 246 -4.43 -13.16 46.52
N VAL A 247 -4.96 -14.27 46.02
CA VAL A 247 -5.19 -15.49 46.83
C VAL A 247 -3.88 -16.05 47.39
N LEU A 248 -2.84 -16.12 46.55
CA LEU A 248 -1.54 -16.62 46.93
C LEU A 248 -0.88 -15.75 48.04
N PHE A 249 -0.87 -14.44 47.87
CA PHE A 249 -0.29 -13.54 48.87
C PHE A 249 -1.14 -13.49 50.14
N ALA A 250 -2.45 -13.60 50.04
CA ALA A 250 -3.32 -13.69 51.23
C ALA A 250 -3.06 -14.96 52.03
N THR A 251 -2.93 -16.10 51.38
CA THR A 251 -2.63 -17.38 52.05
C THR A 251 -1.22 -17.40 52.66
N LEU A 252 -0.21 -16.85 51.95
CA LEU A 252 1.13 -16.72 52.49
C LEU A 252 1.16 -15.80 53.73
N GLY A 253 0.38 -14.71 53.74
CA GLY A 253 0.22 -13.80 54.88
C GLY A 253 -0.40 -14.47 56.09
N MET A 254 -1.32 -15.44 55.90
CA MET A 254 -1.96 -16.19 56.98
C MET A 254 -1.05 -17.26 57.62
N ILE A 255 -0.15 -17.87 56.84
CA ILE A 255 0.74 -18.94 57.34
C ILE A 255 1.89 -18.37 58.20
N GLY A 256 2.12 -17.04 58.21
CA GLY A 256 2.97 -16.33 59.16
C GLY A 256 4.45 -16.73 59.15
N GLY A 257 4.98 -17.28 58.08
CA GLY A 257 6.24 -17.97 58.07
C GLY A 257 7.42 -17.31 57.32
N SER A 258 7.34 -16.10 56.85
CA SER A 258 8.49 -15.48 56.19
C SER A 258 8.49 -13.97 56.39
N GLY A 259 9.67 -13.36 56.58
CA GLY A 259 9.87 -11.90 56.64
C GLY A 259 9.48 -11.16 55.34
N MET A 260 8.58 -11.71 54.56
CA MET A 260 8.00 -11.11 53.35
C MET A 260 6.76 -10.30 53.73
N ASN A 261 6.81 -9.00 53.55
CA ASN A 261 5.65 -8.14 53.70
C ASN A 261 4.58 -8.42 52.61
N ALA A 262 3.71 -9.43 52.82
CA ALA A 262 2.65 -9.81 51.88
C ALA A 262 1.81 -8.60 51.45
N ASN A 263 1.55 -7.67 52.40
CA ASN A 263 0.86 -6.43 52.10
C ASN A 263 1.59 -5.55 51.07
N LEU A 264 2.91 -5.46 51.15
CA LEU A 264 3.70 -4.68 50.20
C LEU A 264 3.56 -5.26 48.75
N TYR A 265 3.61 -6.58 48.60
CA TYR A 265 3.46 -7.22 47.30
C TYR A 265 2.04 -7.06 46.74
N LEU A 266 1.01 -7.09 47.59
CA LEU A 266 -0.37 -6.80 47.17
C LEU A 266 -0.53 -5.35 46.70
N TYR A 267 0.04 -4.36 47.42
CA TYR A 267 0.03 -2.98 46.95
C TYR A 267 0.77 -2.80 45.64
N LEU A 268 1.94 -3.39 45.51
CA LEU A 268 2.77 -3.29 44.30
C LEU A 268 2.08 -3.95 43.10
N LEU A 269 1.40 -5.08 43.29
CA LEU A 269 0.61 -5.74 42.28
C LEU A 269 -0.57 -4.87 41.81
N THR A 270 -1.33 -4.31 42.80
CA THR A 270 -2.56 -3.57 42.50
C THR A 270 -2.29 -2.21 41.88
N TYR A 271 -1.30 -1.45 42.41
CA TYR A 271 -1.05 -0.08 41.94
C TYR A 271 -0.04 0.03 40.80
N ALA A 272 0.85 -0.92 40.64
CA ALA A 272 1.84 -0.93 39.56
C ALA A 272 1.62 -2.07 38.55
N GLY A 273 1.44 -3.30 39.03
CA GLY A 273 1.36 -4.49 38.15
C GLY A 273 0.17 -4.46 37.20
N ILE A 274 -1.05 -4.25 37.75
CA ILE A 274 -2.28 -4.24 36.94
C ILE A 274 -2.30 -3.09 35.89
N PRO A 275 -1.97 -1.83 36.28
CA PRO A 275 -1.91 -0.73 35.29
C PRO A 275 -0.85 -0.92 34.20
N ILE A 276 0.33 -1.47 34.55
CA ILE A 276 1.38 -1.74 33.58
C ILE A 276 0.94 -2.84 32.59
N MET A 277 0.36 -3.94 33.08
CA MET A 277 -0.20 -5.00 32.24
C MET A 277 -1.29 -4.46 31.32
N GLY A 278 -2.19 -3.62 31.83
CA GLY A 278 -3.23 -2.97 31.02
C GLY A 278 -2.68 -2.05 29.94
N ALA A 279 -1.64 -1.26 30.25
CA ALA A 279 -0.99 -0.40 29.29
C ALA A 279 -0.28 -1.21 28.17
N ILE A 280 0.43 -2.28 28.53
CA ILE A 280 1.08 -3.17 27.55
C ILE A 280 0.02 -3.80 26.63
N MET A 281 -1.10 -4.26 27.19
CA MET A 281 -2.18 -4.87 26.43
C MET A 281 -2.85 -3.88 25.46
N MET A 282 -3.04 -2.62 25.90
CA MET A 282 -3.58 -1.55 25.04
C MET A 282 -2.65 -1.28 23.84
N VAL A 283 -1.34 -1.27 24.04
CA VAL A 283 -0.36 -1.10 22.96
C VAL A 283 -0.40 -2.29 22.01
N LEU A 284 -0.48 -3.52 22.52
CA LEU A 284 -0.61 -4.73 21.68
C LEU A 284 -1.86 -4.69 20.82
N LEU A 285 -3.03 -4.36 21.39
CA LEU A 285 -4.28 -4.22 20.64
C LEU A 285 -4.18 -3.14 19.55
N SER A 286 -3.63 -1.97 19.88
CA SER A 286 -3.48 -0.87 18.90
C SER A 286 -2.55 -1.22 17.74
N THR A 287 -1.62 -2.15 17.93
CA THR A 287 -0.70 -2.60 16.87
C THR A 287 -1.36 -3.60 15.91
N MET A 288 -2.36 -4.35 16.39
CA MET A 288 -3.08 -5.35 15.61
C MET A 288 -4.26 -4.76 14.80
N GLU A 289 -4.71 -3.56 15.13
CA GLU A 289 -5.77 -2.83 14.42
C GLU A 289 -5.28 -2.16 13.11
N LYS A 290 -3.96 -2.14 12.87
CA LYS A 290 -3.34 -1.62 11.64
C LYS A 290 -3.08 -2.71 10.62
#